data_d6f829336ce841d4e82da62ba826d6b5
#
_entry.id   d6f829336ce841d4e82da62ba826d6b5
#
_cell.length_a   1.000
_cell.length_b   1.000
_cell.length_c   1.000
_cell.angle_alpha   90.00
_cell.angle_beta   90.00
_cell.angle_gamma   90.00
#
_symmetry.space_group_name_H-M   'P 1'
#
loop_
_entity.id
_entity.type
_entity.pdbx_description
1 polymer ?
#
loop_
_entity_poly.entity_id
_entity_poly.type
_entity_poly.pdbx_seq_one_letter_code
_entity_poly.pdbx_strand_id
1 'polypeptide(L)'
;MTTIREEIISATINRVYALTDFNIHNSLEKQHEYRMQTVLADGSLTKDEKSMVVEILNEGFDYFKILLNEGKKRICENCHYECLATLYCEHCIRNYLKENFSNWTSGNNDIDNLIKQCQIKALSPYNIVEWIPYNNLQNIKYLTKGGCSEIYTADWIDGCYEEWNPKEKQLKRDGWTSVVLKKLENVERANKSWLEEGISHLHICSKGTLIVQCFGLTQNPFNGNYMLVIDYKDMNLREYLQQNHNKPTWKKRIQITDYIMQAVSIIHEENAIHRDLHSGNILFSQINQKFYVSDLGLCGPANIPLDSIYGNLSYIAPEVIIKKKYSFASDIYSIGILMWEISSGQPPFINKHDYDLAIKIINGMRPKIIPGTPLEYKELMEQCWDADATKRSNISALSVKIAEIYRSYC
;
A
#
# COMPACT_ATOMS: atom_id res chain seq x y z
N MET A 1 -13.36 -23.61 21.71
CA MET A 1 -12.85 -22.33 21.18
C MET A 1 -13.76 -21.96 20.03
N THR A 2 -14.41 -20.80 20.09
CA THR A 2 -15.22 -20.28 18.98
C THR A 2 -14.25 -19.90 17.85
N THR A 3 -14.48 -20.44 16.66
CA THR A 3 -13.66 -20.10 15.49
C THR A 3 -13.81 -18.60 15.21
N ILE A 4 -12.70 -17.86 15.21
CA ILE A 4 -12.66 -16.44 14.89
C ILE A 4 -12.98 -16.26 13.41
N ARG A 5 -13.93 -15.36 13.10
CA ARG A 5 -14.40 -15.09 11.73
C ARG A 5 -13.68 -13.85 11.18
N GLU A 6 -12.51 -14.04 10.59
CA GLU A 6 -11.65 -12.96 10.07
C GLU A 6 -12.37 -12.05 9.06
N GLU A 7 -13.22 -12.63 8.20
CA GLU A 7 -14.03 -11.87 7.24
C GLU A 7 -15.00 -10.89 7.94
N ILE A 8 -15.59 -11.28 9.07
CA ILE A 8 -16.49 -10.43 9.85
C ILE A 8 -15.72 -9.33 10.55
N ILE A 9 -14.54 -9.62 11.10
CA ILE A 9 -13.63 -8.63 11.69
C ILE A 9 -13.29 -7.57 10.65
N SER A 10 -12.80 -7.97 9.48
CA SER A 10 -12.44 -7.08 8.39
C SER A 10 -13.62 -6.26 7.89
N ALA A 11 -14.80 -6.89 7.73
CA ALA A 11 -16.02 -6.19 7.33
C ALA A 11 -16.46 -5.15 8.36
N THR A 12 -16.32 -5.46 9.65
CA THR A 12 -16.64 -4.53 10.73
C THR A 12 -15.70 -3.33 10.76
N ILE A 13 -14.39 -3.55 10.65
CA ILE A 13 -13.38 -2.50 10.55
C ILE A 13 -13.71 -1.56 9.38
N ASN A 14 -13.90 -2.12 8.19
CA ASN A 14 -14.23 -1.34 7.00
C ASN A 14 -15.53 -0.53 7.17
N ARG A 15 -16.54 -1.13 7.80
CA ARG A 15 -17.82 -0.46 8.06
C ARG A 15 -17.67 0.72 9.03
N VAL A 16 -16.96 0.57 10.14
CA VAL A 16 -16.82 1.66 11.11
C VAL A 16 -15.97 2.82 10.57
N TYR A 17 -14.97 2.53 9.73
CA TYR A 17 -14.25 3.58 9.03
C TYR A 17 -15.14 4.32 8.02
N ALA A 18 -15.93 3.61 7.22
CA ALA A 18 -16.84 4.19 6.24
C ALA A 18 -17.95 5.04 6.87
N LEU A 19 -18.48 4.60 8.03
CA LEU A 19 -19.52 5.32 8.76
C LEU A 19 -19.00 6.52 9.56
N THR A 20 -17.70 6.68 9.71
CA THR A 20 -17.12 7.82 10.43
C THR A 20 -17.34 9.10 9.62
N ASP A 21 -18.21 9.99 10.09
CA ASP A 21 -18.40 11.32 9.50
C ASP A 21 -17.36 12.30 10.06
N PHE A 22 -16.44 12.74 9.19
CA PHE A 22 -15.36 13.65 9.58
C PHE A 22 -15.85 15.07 9.92
N ASN A 23 -17.04 15.46 9.46
CA ASN A 23 -17.64 16.75 9.80
C ASN A 23 -18.21 16.73 11.23
N ILE A 24 -18.72 15.58 11.67
CA ILE A 24 -19.24 15.37 13.03
C ILE A 24 -18.08 15.04 13.98
N HIS A 25 -17.24 14.11 13.59
CA HIS A 25 -16.07 13.65 14.35
C HIS A 25 -14.80 14.32 13.82
N ASN A 26 -14.65 15.59 14.13
CA ASN A 26 -13.63 16.48 13.53
C ASN A 26 -12.23 16.40 14.16
N SER A 27 -11.97 15.45 15.06
CA SER A 27 -10.62 15.14 15.59
C SER A 27 -10.35 13.65 15.57
N LEU A 28 -9.09 13.25 15.61
CA LEU A 28 -8.69 11.84 15.67
C LEU A 28 -9.31 11.11 16.86
N GLU A 29 -9.35 11.75 18.03
CA GLU A 29 -9.92 11.18 19.24
C GLU A 29 -11.43 10.90 19.08
N LYS A 30 -12.20 11.89 18.57
CA LYS A 30 -13.63 11.71 18.33
C LYS A 30 -13.94 10.64 17.30
N GLN A 31 -13.13 10.56 16.24
CA GLN A 31 -13.24 9.50 15.24
C GLN A 31 -12.98 8.13 15.85
N HIS A 32 -11.91 8.01 16.63
CA HIS A 32 -11.55 6.78 17.30
C HIS A 32 -12.62 6.37 18.32
N GLU A 33 -13.07 7.30 19.16
CA GLU A 33 -14.14 7.05 20.13
C GLU A 33 -15.43 6.55 19.47
N TYR A 34 -15.87 7.20 18.39
CA TYR A 34 -17.02 6.76 17.62
C TYR A 34 -16.88 5.33 17.09
N ARG A 35 -15.71 5.01 16.49
CA ARG A 35 -15.42 3.66 15.99
C ARG A 35 -15.45 2.62 17.10
N MET A 36 -14.82 2.92 18.22
CA MET A 36 -14.79 2.06 19.41
C MET A 36 -16.20 1.79 19.96
N GLN A 37 -16.99 2.84 20.14
CA GLN A 37 -18.37 2.72 20.64
C GLN A 37 -19.22 1.88 19.68
N THR A 38 -19.08 2.09 18.36
CA THR A 38 -19.81 1.33 17.34
C THR A 38 -19.46 -0.16 17.40
N VAL A 39 -18.19 -0.52 17.55
CA VAL A 39 -17.75 -1.92 17.67
C VAL A 39 -18.25 -2.56 18.97
N LEU A 40 -18.12 -1.86 20.09
CA LEU A 40 -18.56 -2.38 21.39
C LEU A 40 -20.07 -2.62 21.44
N ALA A 41 -20.86 -1.78 20.75
CA ALA A 41 -22.31 -1.92 20.65
C ALA A 41 -22.75 -3.01 19.65
N ASP A 42 -21.86 -3.51 18.79
CA ASP A 42 -22.19 -4.50 17.76
C ASP A 42 -22.51 -5.87 18.38
N GLY A 43 -23.79 -6.26 18.35
CA GLY A 43 -24.25 -7.56 18.86
C GLY A 43 -23.91 -8.77 17.98
N SER A 44 -23.42 -8.56 16.76
CA SER A 44 -23.06 -9.64 15.82
C SER A 44 -21.68 -10.24 16.06
N LEU A 45 -20.81 -9.53 16.82
CA LEU A 45 -19.46 -9.93 17.16
C LEU A 45 -19.42 -10.70 18.48
N THR A 46 -18.62 -11.76 18.54
CA THR A 46 -18.26 -12.41 19.80
C THR A 46 -17.33 -11.51 20.62
N LYS A 47 -17.12 -11.87 21.90
CA LYS A 47 -16.21 -11.12 22.78
C LYS A 47 -14.78 -11.10 22.24
N ASP A 48 -14.30 -12.22 21.72
CA ASP A 48 -12.93 -12.35 21.18
C ASP A 48 -12.76 -11.54 19.90
N GLU A 49 -13.76 -11.58 19.01
CA GLU A 49 -13.78 -10.75 17.79
C GLU A 49 -13.82 -9.25 18.10
N LYS A 50 -14.60 -8.81 19.11
CA LYS A 50 -14.58 -7.42 19.58
C LYS A 50 -13.18 -7.02 20.07
N SER A 51 -12.53 -7.87 20.86
CA SER A 51 -11.17 -7.59 21.36
C SER A 51 -10.19 -7.39 20.22
N MET A 52 -10.21 -8.25 19.20
CA MET A 52 -9.35 -8.13 18.02
C MET A 52 -9.63 -6.85 17.22
N VAL A 53 -10.90 -6.53 16.96
CA VAL A 53 -11.25 -5.29 16.25
C VAL A 53 -10.80 -4.05 17.03
N VAL A 54 -10.96 -4.06 18.36
CA VAL A 54 -10.51 -2.98 19.25
C VAL A 54 -8.99 -2.80 19.18
N GLU A 55 -8.22 -3.90 19.19
CA GLU A 55 -6.77 -3.89 19.07
C GLU A 55 -6.33 -3.25 17.74
N ILE A 56 -6.86 -3.71 16.61
CA ILE A 56 -6.57 -3.16 15.28
C ILE A 56 -6.93 -1.67 15.19
N LEU A 57 -8.07 -1.25 15.79
CA LEU A 57 -8.46 0.17 15.83
C LEU A 57 -7.51 1.02 16.67
N ASN A 58 -6.99 0.49 17.78
CA ASN A 58 -6.01 1.16 18.63
C ASN A 58 -4.67 1.32 17.92
N GLU A 59 -4.18 0.28 17.24
CA GLU A 59 -2.97 0.34 16.42
C GLU A 59 -3.08 1.41 15.33
N GLY A 60 -4.20 1.41 14.59
CA GLY A 60 -4.47 2.41 13.57
C GLY A 60 -4.56 3.83 14.14
N PHE A 61 -5.15 3.99 15.32
CA PHE A 61 -5.22 5.28 15.99
C PHE A 61 -3.84 5.79 16.40
N ASP A 62 -3.01 4.95 17.01
CA ASP A 62 -1.64 5.31 17.38
C ASP A 62 -0.78 5.64 16.16
N TYR A 63 -0.93 4.87 15.08
CA TYR A 63 -0.27 5.15 13.80
C TYR A 63 -0.60 6.56 13.29
N PHE A 64 -1.89 6.93 13.22
CA PHE A 64 -2.30 8.25 12.73
C PHE A 64 -1.90 9.39 13.67
N LYS A 65 -1.92 9.19 14.99
CA LYS A 65 -1.42 10.18 15.95
C LYS A 65 0.04 10.55 15.70
N ILE A 66 0.88 9.53 15.44
CA ILE A 66 2.31 9.76 15.18
C ILE A 66 2.51 10.36 13.78
N LEU A 67 1.81 9.85 12.77
CA LEU A 67 1.91 10.31 11.38
C LEU A 67 1.55 11.81 11.26
N LEU A 68 0.44 12.22 11.88
CA LEU A 68 -0.06 13.59 11.83
C LEU A 68 0.52 14.49 12.94
N ASN A 69 1.27 13.90 13.87
CA ASN A 69 1.76 14.56 15.09
C ASN A 69 0.62 15.27 15.86
N GLU A 70 -0.52 14.59 15.97
CA GLU A 70 -1.75 15.09 16.60
C GLU A 70 -2.20 14.19 17.74
N GLY A 71 -3.01 14.74 18.64
CA GLY A 71 -3.65 14.01 19.73
C GLY A 71 -3.00 14.22 21.08
N LYS A 72 -3.60 13.62 22.12
CA LYS A 72 -3.14 13.73 23.49
C LYS A 72 -1.83 12.96 23.69
N LYS A 73 -0.81 13.67 24.17
CA LYS A 73 0.46 13.09 24.58
C LYS A 73 0.38 12.50 26.01
N ARG A 74 1.21 11.50 26.25
CA ARG A 74 1.43 10.92 27.60
C ARG A 74 2.93 10.86 27.91
N ILE A 75 3.27 10.79 29.17
CA ILE A 75 4.66 10.55 29.60
C ILE A 75 4.91 9.04 29.59
N CYS A 76 5.97 8.61 28.92
CA CYS A 76 6.38 7.21 28.93
C CYS A 76 6.99 6.83 30.27
N GLU A 77 6.55 5.75 30.87
CA GLU A 77 7.06 5.26 32.17
C GLU A 77 8.52 4.79 32.10
N ASN A 78 8.98 4.36 30.89
CA ASN A 78 10.34 3.84 30.72
C ASN A 78 11.39 4.91 30.42
N CYS A 79 11.09 5.84 29.48
CA CYS A 79 12.06 6.84 29.04
C CYS A 79 11.77 8.25 29.53
N HIS A 80 10.62 8.48 30.17
CA HIS A 80 10.13 9.76 30.71
C HIS A 80 9.97 10.88 29.67
N TYR A 81 9.98 10.55 28.37
CA TYR A 81 9.64 11.50 27.29
C TYR A 81 8.14 11.50 27.01
N GLU A 82 7.66 12.63 26.50
CA GLU A 82 6.30 12.69 25.93
C GLU A 82 6.22 11.80 24.69
N CYS A 83 5.19 10.97 24.60
CA CYS A 83 4.89 10.13 23.45
C CYS A 83 3.42 10.22 23.06
N LEU A 84 3.13 9.96 21.79
CA LEU A 84 1.79 10.02 21.22
C LEU A 84 1.09 8.66 21.27
N ALA A 85 1.78 7.58 20.95
CA ALA A 85 1.18 6.25 20.93
C ALA A 85 0.74 5.80 22.34
N THR A 86 -0.36 5.06 22.38
CA THR A 86 -0.92 4.49 23.62
C THR A 86 -0.40 3.09 23.89
N LEU A 87 -0.24 2.27 22.85
CA LEU A 87 0.20 0.88 22.95
C LEU A 87 1.72 0.73 23.13
N TYR A 88 2.49 1.68 22.64
CA TYR A 88 3.96 1.67 22.71
C TYR A 88 4.50 3.08 22.94
N CYS A 89 5.80 3.21 23.00
CA CYS A 89 6.48 4.51 23.00
C CYS A 89 7.42 4.58 21.80
N GLU A 90 7.16 5.50 20.89
CA GLU A 90 7.95 5.71 19.68
C GLU A 90 9.42 6.08 19.99
N HIS A 91 9.68 6.73 21.12
CA HIS A 91 11.04 7.04 21.56
C HIS A 91 11.80 5.80 22.05
N CYS A 92 11.12 4.93 22.82
CA CYS A 92 11.72 3.68 23.28
C CYS A 92 12.07 2.77 22.09
N ILE A 93 11.19 2.64 21.11
CA ILE A 93 11.44 1.85 19.89
C ILE A 93 12.66 2.41 19.14
N ARG A 94 12.69 3.72 18.89
CA ARG A 94 13.80 4.36 18.16
C ARG A 94 15.13 4.25 18.91
N ASN A 95 15.13 4.33 20.24
CA ASN A 95 16.33 4.14 21.04
C ASN A 95 16.81 2.69 20.99
N TYR A 96 15.91 1.72 21.15
CA TYR A 96 16.23 0.29 20.97
C TYR A 96 16.87 0.02 19.60
N LEU A 97 16.31 0.54 18.53
CA LEU A 97 16.87 0.37 17.18
C LEU A 97 18.25 1.00 17.05
N LYS A 98 18.46 2.22 17.61
CA LYS A 98 19.78 2.89 17.60
C LYS A 98 20.84 2.11 18.36
N GLU A 99 20.52 1.55 19.52
CA GLU A 99 21.42 0.73 20.32
C GLU A 99 21.83 -0.55 19.57
N ASN A 100 20.96 -1.05 18.71
CA ASN A 100 21.19 -2.24 17.87
C ASN A 100 21.86 -1.95 16.52
N PHE A 101 22.16 -0.70 16.16
CA PHE A 101 22.80 -0.38 14.87
C PHE A 101 24.18 -1.00 14.66
N SER A 102 24.89 -1.35 15.73
CA SER A 102 26.19 -2.03 15.68
C SER A 102 26.08 -3.55 15.49
N ASN A 103 24.89 -4.13 15.66
CA ASN A 103 24.69 -5.57 15.68
C ASN A 103 24.45 -6.17 14.28
N TRP A 104 24.32 -5.32 13.27
CA TRP A 104 24.09 -5.74 11.89
C TRP A 104 24.78 -4.80 10.89
N THR A 105 25.10 -5.33 9.73
CA THR A 105 25.57 -4.57 8.56
C THR A 105 25.22 -5.35 7.30
N SER A 106 24.93 -4.65 6.23
CA SER A 106 24.78 -5.20 4.89
C SER A 106 26.13 -5.39 4.16
N GLY A 107 27.21 -4.87 4.75
CA GLY A 107 28.51 -4.72 4.08
C GLY A 107 28.59 -3.52 3.12
N ASN A 108 27.51 -2.75 3.00
CA ASN A 108 27.42 -1.54 2.18
C ASN A 108 26.93 -0.37 3.03
N ASN A 109 27.77 0.65 3.19
CA ASN A 109 27.48 1.81 4.04
C ASN A 109 26.23 2.61 3.58
N ASP A 110 25.95 2.67 2.28
CA ASP A 110 24.81 3.43 1.76
C ASP A 110 23.50 2.73 2.13
N ILE A 111 23.45 1.39 2.03
CA ILE A 111 22.32 0.57 2.47
C ILE A 111 22.13 0.66 3.98
N ASP A 112 23.22 0.51 4.75
CA ASP A 112 23.17 0.59 6.21
C ASP A 112 22.62 1.95 6.67
N ASN A 113 23.09 3.04 6.06
CA ASN A 113 22.62 4.38 6.35
C ASN A 113 21.13 4.57 5.97
N LEU A 114 20.71 4.04 4.82
CA LEU A 114 19.32 4.08 4.39
C LEU A 114 18.40 3.39 5.40
N ILE A 115 18.72 2.14 5.78
CA ILE A 115 17.91 1.37 6.73
C ILE A 115 17.85 2.10 8.08
N LYS A 116 18.98 2.60 8.61
CA LYS A 116 19.03 3.38 9.84
C LYS A 116 18.14 4.62 9.79
N GLN A 117 18.12 5.33 8.66
CA GLN A 117 17.24 6.48 8.46
C GLN A 117 15.75 6.10 8.46
N CYS A 118 15.38 4.97 7.81
CA CYS A 118 14.01 4.45 7.85
C CYS A 118 13.60 4.07 9.27
N GLN A 119 14.48 3.37 10.01
CA GLN A 119 14.23 2.94 11.40
C GLN A 119 14.00 4.11 12.35
N ILE A 120 14.76 5.21 12.23
CA ILE A 120 14.55 6.42 13.04
C ILE A 120 13.19 7.08 12.76
N LYS A 121 12.65 6.91 11.57
CA LYS A 121 11.36 7.47 11.14
C LYS A 121 10.19 6.51 11.29
N ALA A 122 10.41 5.27 11.73
CA ALA A 122 9.36 4.27 11.86
C ALA A 122 8.21 4.78 12.75
N LEU A 123 6.98 4.56 12.29
CA LEU A 123 5.75 5.00 12.94
C LEU A 123 5.17 3.93 13.88
N SER A 124 5.43 2.66 13.59
CA SER A 124 4.98 1.51 14.38
C SER A 124 5.99 0.37 14.29
N PRO A 125 5.93 -0.63 15.17
CA PRO A 125 6.78 -1.82 15.07
C PRO A 125 6.70 -2.50 13.70
N TYR A 126 5.52 -2.68 13.15
CA TYR A 126 5.29 -3.34 11.86
C TYR A 126 5.93 -2.59 10.66
N ASN A 127 6.15 -1.28 10.78
CA ASN A 127 6.76 -0.46 9.73
C ASN A 127 8.29 -0.36 9.80
N ILE A 128 8.93 -1.15 10.67
CA ILE A 128 10.39 -1.14 10.81
C ILE A 128 11.02 -1.84 9.61
N VAL A 129 11.93 -1.12 8.96
CA VAL A 129 12.74 -1.64 7.84
C VAL A 129 14.02 -2.26 8.38
N GLU A 130 14.42 -3.43 7.85
CA GLU A 130 15.57 -4.17 8.36
C GLU A 130 16.54 -4.60 7.26
N TRP A 131 17.79 -4.84 7.63
CA TRP A 131 18.67 -5.73 6.90
C TRP A 131 18.36 -7.16 7.32
N ILE A 132 17.84 -7.97 6.40
CA ILE A 132 17.40 -9.34 6.68
C ILE A 132 18.48 -10.30 6.19
N PRO A 133 19.17 -11.02 7.09
CA PRO A 133 20.15 -12.03 6.68
C PRO A 133 19.54 -13.07 5.75
N TYR A 134 20.20 -13.38 4.63
CA TYR A 134 19.67 -14.30 3.62
C TYR A 134 19.41 -15.72 4.15
N ASN A 135 20.17 -16.16 5.16
CA ASN A 135 19.98 -17.45 5.83
C ASN A 135 18.71 -17.52 6.71
N ASN A 136 18.09 -16.37 7.01
CA ASN A 136 16.79 -16.32 7.69
C ASN A 136 15.61 -16.50 6.71
N LEU A 137 15.90 -16.63 5.41
CA LEU A 137 14.93 -16.87 4.37
C LEU A 137 15.03 -18.31 3.89
N GLN A 138 13.96 -19.07 4.04
CA GLN A 138 13.90 -20.47 3.66
C GLN A 138 12.91 -20.72 2.53
N ASN A 139 12.93 -21.93 1.96
CA ASN A 139 11.97 -22.35 0.92
C ASN A 139 11.88 -21.37 -0.26
N ILE A 140 13.00 -20.74 -0.63
CA ILE A 140 13.02 -19.76 -1.73
C ILE A 140 12.64 -20.47 -3.03
N LYS A 141 11.55 -20.00 -3.66
CA LYS A 141 11.03 -20.54 -4.91
C LYS A 141 10.81 -19.43 -5.91
N TYR A 142 11.24 -19.66 -7.15
CA TYR A 142 10.93 -18.75 -8.25
C TYR A 142 9.41 -18.68 -8.46
N LEU A 143 8.86 -17.47 -8.50
CA LEU A 143 7.45 -17.24 -8.71
C LEU A 143 7.17 -16.79 -10.15
N THR A 144 7.81 -15.72 -10.60
CA THR A 144 7.57 -15.13 -11.92
C THR A 144 8.69 -14.16 -12.29
N LYS A 145 8.71 -13.77 -13.56
CA LYS A 145 9.50 -12.63 -14.03
C LYS A 145 8.54 -11.52 -14.42
N GLY A 146 8.54 -10.42 -13.65
CA GLY A 146 7.88 -9.17 -14.02
C GLY A 146 8.60 -8.47 -15.18
N GLY A 147 8.08 -7.35 -15.66
CA GLY A 147 8.67 -6.61 -16.79
C GLY A 147 10.14 -6.26 -16.62
N CYS A 148 10.60 -6.02 -15.39
CA CYS A 148 11.96 -5.60 -15.08
C CYS A 148 12.63 -6.42 -13.98
N SER A 149 11.99 -7.40 -13.31
CA SER A 149 12.56 -8.07 -12.14
C SER A 149 12.13 -9.52 -12.01
N GLU A 150 13.01 -10.35 -11.48
CA GLU A 150 12.72 -11.71 -11.04
C GLU A 150 12.10 -11.66 -9.64
N ILE A 151 11.03 -12.43 -9.42
CA ILE A 151 10.26 -12.46 -8.19
C ILE A 151 10.27 -13.88 -7.65
N TYR A 152 10.52 -14.02 -6.36
CA TYR A 152 10.56 -15.28 -5.63
C TYR A 152 9.63 -15.21 -4.42
N THR A 153 9.13 -16.34 -3.96
CA THR A 153 8.53 -16.49 -2.63
C THR A 153 9.53 -17.08 -1.67
N ALA A 154 9.42 -16.74 -0.40
CA ALA A 154 10.23 -17.31 0.67
C ALA A 154 9.48 -17.30 2.01
N ASP A 155 10.00 -18.08 2.95
CA ASP A 155 9.57 -18.10 4.33
C ASP A 155 10.63 -17.36 5.18
N TRP A 156 10.25 -16.25 5.80
CA TRP A 156 11.10 -15.52 6.74
C TRP A 156 10.89 -16.06 8.15
N ILE A 157 11.91 -16.72 8.70
CA ILE A 157 11.79 -17.49 9.94
C ILE A 157 11.50 -16.60 11.14
N ASP A 158 12.21 -15.46 11.25
CA ASP A 158 12.05 -14.56 12.39
C ASP A 158 10.78 -13.72 12.28
N GLY A 159 10.30 -13.46 11.04
CA GLY A 159 9.20 -12.56 10.76
C GLY A 159 9.49 -11.10 11.09
N CYS A 160 8.51 -10.24 10.82
CA CYS A 160 8.61 -8.81 11.11
C CYS A 160 8.43 -8.51 12.61
N TYR A 161 8.77 -7.28 13.00
CA TYR A 161 8.42 -6.82 14.33
C TYR A 161 6.91 -6.55 14.40
N GLU A 162 6.28 -7.02 15.48
CA GLU A 162 4.85 -6.92 15.72
C GLU A 162 4.53 -5.93 16.84
N GLU A 163 5.16 -6.08 17.98
CA GLU A 163 4.87 -5.27 19.17
C GLU A 163 6.11 -4.83 19.95
N TRP A 164 5.93 -3.80 20.77
CA TRP A 164 6.92 -3.37 21.77
C TRP A 164 6.58 -3.96 23.13
N ASN A 165 7.52 -4.72 23.71
CA ASN A 165 7.40 -5.20 25.08
C ASN A 165 8.03 -4.19 26.06
N PRO A 166 7.23 -3.43 26.83
CA PRO A 166 7.76 -2.41 27.73
C PRO A 166 8.48 -2.99 28.96
N LYS A 167 8.18 -4.24 29.36
CA LYS A 167 8.81 -4.91 30.50
C LYS A 167 10.22 -5.38 30.16
N GLU A 168 10.35 -6.00 29.00
CA GLU A 168 11.63 -6.52 28.50
C GLU A 168 12.44 -5.45 27.75
N LYS A 169 11.82 -4.29 27.47
CA LYS A 169 12.40 -3.16 26.70
C LYS A 169 12.94 -3.59 25.34
N GLN A 170 12.20 -4.44 24.65
CA GLN A 170 12.57 -4.98 23.35
C GLN A 170 11.37 -5.11 22.42
N LEU A 171 11.64 -5.14 21.12
CA LEU A 171 10.67 -5.47 20.10
C LEU A 171 10.48 -6.99 20.05
N LYS A 172 9.24 -7.43 19.93
CA LYS A 172 8.87 -8.81 19.63
C LYS A 172 8.60 -8.99 18.16
N ARG A 173 8.86 -10.18 17.67
CA ARG A 173 8.63 -10.59 16.28
C ARG A 173 7.38 -11.46 16.19
N ASP A 174 6.71 -11.38 15.05
CA ASP A 174 5.55 -12.21 14.70
C ASP A 174 5.93 -13.69 14.51
N GLY A 175 7.22 -13.96 14.26
CA GLY A 175 7.71 -15.28 13.90
C GLY A 175 7.58 -15.56 12.41
N TRP A 176 7.38 -16.81 12.04
CA TRP A 176 7.36 -17.24 10.64
C TRP A 176 6.38 -16.43 9.78
N THR A 177 6.89 -15.80 8.72
CA THR A 177 6.11 -14.93 7.82
C THR A 177 6.42 -15.26 6.36
N SER A 178 5.39 -15.46 5.53
CA SER A 178 5.57 -15.59 4.08
C SER A 178 5.91 -14.24 3.46
N VAL A 179 6.94 -14.21 2.62
CA VAL A 179 7.42 -13.01 1.95
C VAL A 179 7.66 -13.20 0.46
N VAL A 180 7.68 -12.10 -0.25
CA VAL A 180 8.12 -12.02 -1.65
C VAL A 180 9.50 -11.39 -1.70
N LEU A 181 10.41 -11.97 -2.46
CA LEU A 181 11.72 -11.43 -2.75
C LEU A 181 11.71 -10.86 -4.17
N LYS A 182 11.84 -9.55 -4.32
CA LYS A 182 11.98 -8.86 -5.60
C LYS A 182 13.43 -8.52 -5.83
N LYS A 183 14.07 -9.14 -6.85
CA LYS A 183 15.46 -8.85 -7.24
C LYS A 183 15.57 -7.42 -7.76
N LEU A 184 16.54 -6.67 -7.25
CA LEU A 184 16.91 -5.36 -7.76
C LEU A 184 17.85 -5.51 -8.96
N GLU A 185 17.51 -4.89 -10.10
CA GLU A 185 18.32 -4.97 -11.32
C GLU A 185 19.45 -3.92 -11.33
N ASN A 186 20.51 -4.20 -12.10
CA ASN A 186 21.62 -3.28 -12.39
C ASN A 186 22.51 -2.85 -11.21
N VAL A 187 22.61 -3.64 -10.15
CA VAL A 187 23.55 -3.40 -9.04
C VAL A 187 25.01 -3.33 -9.53
N GLU A 188 25.36 -4.10 -10.59
CA GLU A 188 26.72 -4.14 -11.15
C GLU A 188 27.12 -2.88 -11.93
N ARG A 189 26.15 -2.08 -12.39
CA ARG A 189 26.40 -0.87 -13.19
C ARG A 189 26.51 0.40 -12.38
N ALA A 190 26.86 0.36 -11.09
CA ALA A 190 27.20 1.52 -10.24
C ALA A 190 26.34 2.80 -10.44
N ASN A 191 25.20 2.69 -11.13
CA ASN A 191 24.25 3.79 -11.29
C ASN A 191 23.35 3.83 -10.08
N LYS A 192 23.19 4.99 -9.47
CA LYS A 192 22.37 5.28 -8.29
C LYS A 192 20.90 4.82 -8.39
N SER A 193 20.44 4.39 -9.58
CA SER A 193 19.01 4.12 -9.87
C SER A 193 18.41 2.98 -9.02
N TRP A 194 19.13 1.90 -8.75
CA TRP A 194 18.63 0.79 -7.92
C TRP A 194 18.50 1.18 -6.44
N LEU A 195 19.46 2.00 -5.96
CA LEU A 195 19.40 2.53 -4.60
C LEU A 195 18.26 3.53 -4.47
N GLU A 196 18.04 4.36 -5.48
CA GLU A 196 16.91 5.30 -5.55
C GLU A 196 15.56 4.58 -5.59
N GLU A 197 15.45 3.47 -6.33
CA GLU A 197 14.27 2.58 -6.31
C GLU A 197 14.05 2.01 -4.89
N GLY A 198 15.09 1.48 -4.27
CA GLY A 198 15.05 0.97 -2.90
C GLY A 198 14.65 2.04 -1.89
N ILE A 199 15.23 3.23 -2.00
CA ILE A 199 14.92 4.38 -1.13
C ILE A 199 13.44 4.78 -1.26
N SER A 200 12.96 4.95 -2.49
CA SER A 200 11.56 5.30 -2.75
C SER A 200 10.62 4.25 -2.20
N HIS A 201 10.91 2.97 -2.44
CA HIS A 201 10.12 1.85 -1.94
C HIS A 201 10.03 1.85 -0.42
N LEU A 202 11.17 1.85 0.28
CA LEU A 202 11.24 1.79 1.73
C LEU A 202 10.60 3.02 2.39
N HIS A 203 10.78 4.20 1.80
CA HIS A 203 10.23 5.43 2.34
C HIS A 203 8.71 5.50 2.20
N ILE A 204 8.18 5.18 1.02
CA ILE A 204 6.74 5.28 0.74
C ILE A 204 5.97 4.15 1.45
N CYS A 205 6.50 2.91 1.46
CA CYS A 205 5.86 1.78 2.15
C CYS A 205 5.71 2.02 3.66
N SER A 206 6.65 2.74 4.27
CA SER A 206 6.58 3.05 5.70
C SER A 206 5.50 4.07 6.06
N LYS A 207 4.90 4.75 5.08
CA LYS A 207 3.93 5.84 5.24
C LYS A 207 2.48 5.43 5.04
N GLY A 208 2.21 4.26 4.47
CA GLY A 208 0.85 3.91 4.07
C GLY A 208 0.44 2.49 4.37
N THR A 209 -0.73 2.34 5.00
CA THR A 209 -1.32 1.02 5.34
C THR A 209 -1.95 0.30 4.16
N LEU A 210 -2.12 0.98 3.00
CA LEU A 210 -2.69 0.42 1.76
C LEU A 210 -1.65 0.30 0.64
N ILE A 211 -0.37 0.44 0.99
CA ILE A 211 0.76 0.12 0.13
C ILE A 211 1.37 -1.16 0.66
N VAL A 212 1.77 -2.07 -0.22
CA VAL A 212 2.37 -3.34 0.20
C VAL A 212 3.63 -3.05 1.02
N GLN A 213 3.68 -3.58 2.25
CA GLN A 213 4.80 -3.37 3.15
C GLN A 213 6.09 -3.96 2.58
N CYS A 214 7.16 -3.19 2.63
CA CYS A 214 8.51 -3.66 2.40
C CYS A 214 9.22 -3.75 3.76
N PHE A 215 9.58 -4.96 4.16
CA PHE A 215 10.24 -5.22 5.45
C PHE A 215 11.73 -4.89 5.43
N GLY A 216 12.33 -4.77 4.25
CA GLY A 216 13.74 -4.43 4.14
C GLY A 216 14.45 -5.02 2.93
N LEU A 217 15.73 -5.20 3.11
CA LEU A 217 16.65 -5.68 2.08
C LEU A 217 17.40 -6.93 2.54
N THR A 218 17.74 -7.77 1.57
CA THR A 218 18.66 -8.90 1.73
C THR A 218 19.61 -8.97 0.55
N GLN A 219 20.69 -9.73 0.67
CA GLN A 219 21.60 -10.02 -0.44
C GLN A 219 21.77 -11.52 -0.59
N ASN A 220 21.58 -12.02 -1.81
CA ASN A 220 21.87 -13.42 -2.14
C ASN A 220 23.39 -13.64 -2.17
N PRO A 221 23.95 -14.46 -1.26
CA PRO A 221 25.40 -14.65 -1.15
C PRO A 221 26.01 -15.40 -2.33
N PHE A 222 25.21 -16.12 -3.13
CA PHE A 222 25.69 -16.92 -4.25
C PHE A 222 25.93 -16.09 -5.51
N ASN A 223 25.22 -14.98 -5.69
CA ASN A 223 25.30 -14.16 -6.90
C ASN A 223 25.44 -12.66 -6.62
N GLY A 224 25.46 -12.25 -5.34
CA GLY A 224 25.62 -10.86 -4.92
C GLY A 224 24.41 -9.95 -5.17
N ASN A 225 23.30 -10.48 -5.70
CA ASN A 225 22.12 -9.67 -6.01
C ASN A 225 21.39 -9.21 -4.73
N TYR A 226 21.10 -7.92 -4.67
CA TYR A 226 20.21 -7.38 -3.64
C TYR A 226 18.75 -7.65 -3.99
N MET A 227 17.95 -7.89 -2.96
CA MET A 227 16.51 -8.17 -3.10
C MET A 227 15.73 -7.41 -2.03
N LEU A 228 14.59 -6.84 -2.43
CA LEU A 228 13.59 -6.33 -1.49
C LEU A 228 12.84 -7.49 -0.87
N VAL A 229 12.61 -7.43 0.42
CA VAL A 229 11.77 -8.39 1.18
C VAL A 229 10.42 -7.73 1.42
N ILE A 230 9.39 -8.22 0.75
CA ILE A 230 8.08 -7.59 0.63
C ILE A 230 7.03 -8.54 1.20
N ASP A 231 5.99 -7.99 1.83
CA ASP A 231 4.87 -8.74 2.37
C ASP A 231 4.14 -9.54 1.26
N TYR A 232 3.87 -10.82 1.53
CA TYR A 232 3.15 -11.70 0.61
C TYR A 232 1.67 -11.33 0.55
N LYS A 233 1.11 -11.33 -0.67
CA LYS A 233 -0.31 -11.17 -0.92
C LYS A 233 -0.82 -12.31 -1.81
N ASP A 234 -2.06 -12.69 -1.64
CA ASP A 234 -2.60 -13.94 -2.20
C ASP A 234 -2.75 -13.93 -3.72
N MET A 235 -3.18 -12.78 -4.29
CA MET A 235 -3.38 -12.63 -5.73
C MET A 235 -3.42 -11.16 -6.14
N ASN A 236 -3.31 -10.89 -7.44
CA ASN A 236 -3.53 -9.54 -7.97
C ASN A 236 -5.02 -9.29 -8.30
N LEU A 237 -5.37 -8.00 -8.52
CA LEU A 237 -6.74 -7.59 -8.80
C LEU A 237 -7.30 -8.24 -10.08
N ARG A 238 -6.48 -8.46 -11.11
CA ARG A 238 -6.92 -9.13 -12.34
C ARG A 238 -7.36 -10.57 -12.05
N GLU A 239 -6.55 -11.32 -11.31
CA GLU A 239 -6.87 -12.68 -10.90
C GLU A 239 -8.11 -12.71 -10.01
N TYR A 240 -8.20 -11.76 -9.04
CA TYR A 240 -9.37 -11.62 -8.20
C TYR A 240 -10.66 -11.39 -9.01
N LEU A 241 -10.64 -10.46 -9.99
CA LEU A 241 -11.78 -10.17 -10.84
C LEU A 241 -12.16 -11.36 -11.73
N GLN A 242 -11.19 -12.10 -12.26
CA GLN A 242 -11.43 -13.31 -13.04
C GLN A 242 -12.07 -14.43 -12.21
N GLN A 243 -11.55 -14.71 -11.02
CA GLN A 243 -12.08 -15.73 -10.12
C GLN A 243 -13.47 -15.39 -9.58
N ASN A 244 -13.75 -14.10 -9.42
CA ASN A 244 -15.00 -13.57 -8.87
C ASN A 244 -15.90 -12.92 -9.93
N HIS A 245 -15.77 -13.28 -11.19
CA HIS A 245 -16.53 -12.68 -12.29
C HIS A 245 -18.04 -12.57 -11.95
N ASN A 246 -18.58 -11.35 -12.07
CA ASN A 246 -19.96 -10.98 -11.72
C ASN A 246 -20.38 -11.14 -10.23
N LYS A 247 -19.49 -11.60 -9.34
CA LYS A 247 -19.80 -11.73 -7.90
C LYS A 247 -19.67 -10.42 -7.11
N PRO A 248 -18.66 -9.52 -7.38
CA PRO A 248 -18.53 -8.32 -6.57
C PRO A 248 -19.74 -7.41 -6.73
N THR A 249 -20.35 -7.06 -5.59
CA THR A 249 -21.40 -6.03 -5.54
C THR A 249 -20.82 -4.65 -5.87
N TRP A 250 -21.66 -3.69 -6.20
CA TRP A 250 -21.21 -2.31 -6.39
C TRP A 250 -20.54 -1.74 -5.15
N LYS A 251 -21.04 -2.05 -3.96
CA LYS A 251 -20.35 -1.72 -2.72
C LYS A 251 -18.90 -2.20 -2.71
N LYS A 252 -18.64 -3.47 -3.07
CA LYS A 252 -17.27 -4.02 -3.11
C LYS A 252 -16.40 -3.37 -4.20
N ARG A 253 -16.97 -3.09 -5.37
CA ARG A 253 -16.26 -2.42 -6.48
C ARG A 253 -15.83 -1.01 -6.11
N ILE A 254 -16.73 -0.25 -5.48
CA ILE A 254 -16.43 1.09 -4.97
C ILE A 254 -15.37 1.04 -3.87
N GLN A 255 -15.46 0.06 -2.95
CA GLN A 255 -14.46 -0.15 -1.91
C GLN A 255 -13.06 -0.45 -2.46
N ILE A 256 -12.96 -1.27 -3.51
CA ILE A 256 -11.66 -1.54 -4.18
C ILE A 256 -11.08 -0.25 -4.75
N THR A 257 -11.91 0.54 -5.41
CA THR A 257 -11.49 1.85 -5.97
C THR A 257 -11.05 2.81 -4.87
N ASP A 258 -11.75 2.86 -3.76
CA ASP A 258 -11.42 3.70 -2.60
C ASP A 258 -10.04 3.33 -2.02
N TYR A 259 -9.74 2.04 -1.84
CA TYR A 259 -8.42 1.60 -1.39
C TYR A 259 -7.28 2.04 -2.34
N ILE A 260 -7.51 1.92 -3.65
CA ILE A 260 -6.51 2.34 -4.66
C ILE A 260 -6.28 3.86 -4.57
N MET A 261 -7.35 4.65 -4.49
CA MET A 261 -7.25 6.10 -4.42
C MET A 261 -6.56 6.57 -3.13
N GLN A 262 -6.86 5.95 -1.99
CA GLN A 262 -6.17 6.25 -0.73
C GLN A 262 -4.66 5.92 -0.81
N ALA A 263 -4.30 4.77 -1.37
CA ALA A 263 -2.88 4.40 -1.53
C ALA A 263 -2.13 5.38 -2.45
N VAL A 264 -2.76 5.77 -3.58
CA VAL A 264 -2.16 6.74 -4.51
C VAL A 264 -2.09 8.15 -3.90
N SER A 265 -3.04 8.52 -3.02
CA SER A 265 -2.95 9.78 -2.28
C SER A 265 -1.67 9.88 -1.45
N ILE A 266 -1.32 8.81 -0.73
CA ILE A 266 -0.08 8.74 0.04
C ILE A 266 1.16 8.88 -0.86
N ILE A 267 1.17 8.20 -2.01
CA ILE A 267 2.27 8.31 -2.98
C ILE A 267 2.42 9.74 -3.49
N HIS A 268 1.31 10.40 -3.83
CA HIS A 268 1.32 11.78 -4.33
C HIS A 268 1.69 12.80 -3.24
N GLU A 269 1.31 12.57 -1.98
CA GLU A 269 1.72 13.39 -0.82
C GLU A 269 3.23 13.35 -0.58
N GLU A 270 3.88 12.21 -0.88
CA GLU A 270 5.34 12.08 -0.87
C GLU A 270 6.00 12.65 -2.15
N ASN A 271 5.26 13.44 -2.93
CA ASN A 271 5.69 14.06 -4.19
C ASN A 271 6.21 13.06 -5.22
N ALA A 272 5.66 11.86 -5.22
CA ALA A 272 6.02 10.77 -6.13
C ALA A 272 4.85 10.41 -7.06
N ILE A 273 5.17 9.92 -8.26
CA ILE A 273 4.25 9.40 -9.25
C ILE A 273 4.49 7.90 -9.35
N HIS A 274 3.45 7.09 -9.35
CA HIS A 274 3.57 5.63 -9.44
C HIS A 274 4.06 5.17 -10.82
N ARG A 275 3.49 5.73 -11.89
CA ARG A 275 3.85 5.52 -13.30
C ARG A 275 3.48 4.15 -13.90
N ASP A 276 3.12 3.17 -13.09
CA ASP A 276 2.76 1.80 -13.55
C ASP A 276 1.54 1.24 -12.81
N LEU A 277 0.49 2.05 -12.69
CA LEU A 277 -0.78 1.61 -12.09
C LEU A 277 -1.56 0.75 -13.07
N HIS A 278 -1.69 -0.53 -12.75
CA HIS A 278 -2.53 -1.51 -13.46
C HIS A 278 -2.97 -2.63 -12.53
N SER A 279 -3.95 -3.44 -12.92
CA SER A 279 -4.53 -4.47 -12.06
C SER A 279 -3.54 -5.55 -11.60
N GLY A 280 -2.42 -5.75 -12.30
CA GLY A 280 -1.33 -6.63 -11.85
C GLY A 280 -0.56 -6.10 -10.64
N ASN A 281 -0.54 -4.76 -10.45
CA ASN A 281 0.15 -4.08 -9.35
C ASN A 281 -0.80 -3.70 -8.20
N ILE A 282 -2.05 -4.16 -8.23
CA ILE A 282 -3.00 -4.07 -7.12
C ILE A 282 -3.16 -5.46 -6.54
N LEU A 283 -2.68 -5.67 -5.32
CA LEU A 283 -2.63 -6.98 -4.68
C LEU A 283 -3.72 -7.12 -3.62
N PHE A 284 -4.32 -8.30 -3.53
CA PHE A 284 -5.38 -8.64 -2.59
C PHE A 284 -4.84 -9.53 -1.47
N SER A 285 -5.24 -9.24 -0.25
CA SER A 285 -5.04 -10.11 0.91
C SER A 285 -6.35 -10.75 1.33
N GLN A 286 -6.36 -12.08 1.38
CA GLN A 286 -7.51 -12.86 1.81
C GLN A 286 -7.75 -12.74 3.32
N ILE A 287 -6.70 -12.60 4.11
CA ILE A 287 -6.77 -12.48 5.57
C ILE A 287 -7.57 -11.23 5.97
N ASN A 288 -7.21 -10.07 5.46
CA ASN A 288 -7.85 -8.81 5.87
C ASN A 288 -8.82 -8.23 4.83
N GLN A 289 -9.09 -8.96 3.72
CA GLN A 289 -10.04 -8.59 2.66
C GLN A 289 -9.79 -7.21 2.04
N LYS A 290 -8.51 -6.74 2.04
CA LYS A 290 -8.07 -5.44 1.53
C LYS A 290 -7.27 -5.56 0.25
N PHE A 291 -7.21 -4.46 -0.49
CA PHE A 291 -6.38 -4.30 -1.67
C PHE A 291 -5.26 -3.31 -1.39
N TYR A 292 -4.09 -3.59 -1.94
CA TYR A 292 -2.85 -2.84 -1.70
C TYR A 292 -2.21 -2.48 -3.04
N VAL A 293 -1.70 -1.26 -3.14
CA VAL A 293 -0.86 -0.86 -4.27
C VAL A 293 0.55 -1.40 -4.06
N SER A 294 1.13 -1.99 -5.10
CA SER A 294 2.46 -2.60 -5.10
C SER A 294 3.31 -2.09 -6.25
N ASP A 295 4.54 -2.56 -6.31
CA ASP A 295 5.54 -2.27 -7.36
C ASP A 295 5.83 -0.78 -7.56
N LEU A 296 6.54 -0.21 -6.59
CA LEU A 296 7.03 1.16 -6.65
C LEU A 296 8.36 1.29 -7.44
N GLY A 297 8.73 0.30 -8.25
CA GLY A 297 9.99 0.27 -8.99
C GLY A 297 10.16 1.37 -10.03
N LEU A 298 9.06 1.91 -10.54
CA LEU A 298 9.06 3.08 -11.44
C LEU A 298 8.64 4.37 -10.72
N CYS A 299 8.33 4.28 -9.42
CA CYS A 299 7.87 5.41 -8.63
C CYS A 299 9.00 6.43 -8.46
N GLY A 300 8.67 7.69 -8.54
CA GLY A 300 9.66 8.75 -8.37
C GLY A 300 9.12 10.15 -8.56
N PRO A 301 9.98 11.17 -8.33
CA PRO A 301 9.60 12.56 -8.40
C PRO A 301 9.01 12.97 -9.75
N ALA A 302 8.00 13.84 -9.71
CA ALA A 302 7.30 14.34 -10.90
C ALA A 302 8.22 15.10 -11.88
N ASN A 303 9.31 15.66 -11.42
CA ASN A 303 10.25 16.48 -12.20
C ASN A 303 11.38 15.68 -12.87
N ILE A 304 11.50 14.38 -12.60
CA ILE A 304 12.51 13.53 -13.24
C ILE A 304 11.84 12.79 -14.41
N PRO A 305 12.17 13.12 -15.67
CA PRO A 305 11.66 12.40 -16.83
C PRO A 305 12.28 11.00 -16.90
N LEU A 306 11.53 10.05 -17.40
CA LEU A 306 12.06 8.74 -17.79
C LEU A 306 12.51 8.80 -19.25
N ASP A 307 13.61 8.12 -19.58
CA ASP A 307 14.14 8.06 -20.94
C ASP A 307 13.23 7.30 -21.91
N SER A 308 12.34 6.46 -21.38
CA SER A 308 11.44 5.61 -22.16
C SER A 308 10.03 5.60 -21.54
N ILE A 309 9.05 5.16 -22.33
CA ILE A 309 7.71 4.85 -21.84
C ILE A 309 7.77 3.44 -21.22
N TYR A 310 7.37 3.34 -19.97
CA TYR A 310 7.28 2.08 -19.23
C TYR A 310 5.83 1.81 -18.85
N GLY A 311 5.52 0.56 -18.51
CA GLY A 311 4.22 0.14 -18.00
C GLY A 311 3.30 -0.47 -19.05
N ASN A 312 2.09 -0.82 -18.62
CA ASN A 312 1.08 -1.46 -19.46
C ASN A 312 0.34 -0.42 -20.31
N LEU A 313 0.52 -0.45 -21.64
CA LEU A 313 -0.03 0.53 -22.58
C LEU A 313 -1.51 0.82 -22.38
N SER A 314 -2.31 -0.17 -22.02
CA SER A 314 -3.75 -0.01 -21.79
C SER A 314 -4.10 1.00 -20.68
N TYR A 315 -3.18 1.26 -19.77
CA TYR A 315 -3.37 2.17 -18.62
C TYR A 315 -2.57 3.45 -18.74
N ILE A 316 -1.74 3.58 -19.79
CA ILE A 316 -0.88 4.75 -19.98
C ILE A 316 -1.70 5.91 -20.54
N ALA A 317 -1.56 7.08 -19.92
CA ALA A 317 -2.24 8.30 -20.31
C ALA A 317 -1.79 8.80 -21.69
N PRO A 318 -2.70 9.38 -22.51
CA PRO A 318 -2.38 9.83 -23.88
C PRO A 318 -1.23 10.84 -23.94
N GLU A 319 -1.14 11.77 -22.99
CA GLU A 319 -0.03 12.73 -22.92
C GLU A 319 1.32 12.07 -22.64
N VAL A 320 1.35 10.94 -21.92
CA VAL A 320 2.56 10.18 -21.68
C VAL A 320 3.01 9.49 -22.98
N ILE A 321 2.08 8.90 -23.72
CA ILE A 321 2.38 8.28 -25.03
C ILE A 321 2.97 9.31 -26.00
N ILE A 322 2.43 10.54 -26.02
CA ILE A 322 2.88 11.61 -26.91
C ILE A 322 4.20 12.23 -26.45
N LYS A 323 4.25 12.64 -25.18
CA LYS A 323 5.32 13.51 -24.63
C LYS A 323 6.34 12.79 -23.79
N LYS A 324 6.16 11.50 -23.51
CA LYS A 324 6.99 10.69 -22.60
C LYS A 324 7.17 11.34 -21.21
N LYS A 325 6.18 12.12 -20.75
CA LYS A 325 6.24 12.84 -19.49
C LYS A 325 5.12 12.40 -18.57
N TYR A 326 5.48 11.72 -17.48
CA TYR A 326 4.56 11.34 -16.41
C TYR A 326 4.25 12.54 -15.52
N SER A 327 3.06 12.54 -14.94
CA SER A 327 2.59 13.55 -13.98
C SER A 327 1.61 12.90 -13.00
N PHE A 328 1.25 13.58 -11.94
CA PHE A 328 0.18 13.12 -11.03
C PHE A 328 -1.12 12.82 -11.82
N ALA A 329 -1.44 13.64 -12.80
CA ALA A 329 -2.62 13.43 -13.66
C ALA A 329 -2.51 12.16 -14.52
N SER A 330 -1.32 11.64 -14.82
CA SER A 330 -1.17 10.37 -15.54
C SER A 330 -1.54 9.17 -14.68
N ASP A 331 -1.23 9.18 -13.37
CA ASP A 331 -1.73 8.16 -12.45
C ASP A 331 -3.25 8.21 -12.31
N ILE A 332 -3.84 9.43 -12.30
CA ILE A 332 -5.30 9.58 -12.28
C ILE A 332 -5.96 8.93 -13.51
N TYR A 333 -5.34 9.08 -14.69
CA TYR A 333 -5.83 8.39 -15.90
C TYR A 333 -5.82 6.86 -15.71
N SER A 334 -4.73 6.32 -15.18
CA SER A 334 -4.60 4.89 -14.90
C SER A 334 -5.67 4.41 -13.92
N ILE A 335 -6.00 5.21 -12.89
CA ILE A 335 -7.11 4.94 -11.96
C ILE A 335 -8.45 4.87 -12.72
N GLY A 336 -8.72 5.77 -13.66
CA GLY A 336 -9.95 5.73 -14.48
C GLY A 336 -10.08 4.42 -15.28
N ILE A 337 -8.98 3.93 -15.84
CA ILE A 337 -8.94 2.63 -16.54
C ILE A 337 -9.13 1.46 -15.57
N LEU A 338 -8.51 1.51 -14.37
CA LEU A 338 -8.73 0.53 -13.29
C LEU A 338 -10.20 0.50 -12.85
N MET A 339 -10.84 1.67 -12.69
CA MET A 339 -12.27 1.77 -12.35
C MET A 339 -13.14 1.05 -13.38
N TRP A 340 -12.81 1.19 -14.67
CA TRP A 340 -13.50 0.46 -15.71
C TRP A 340 -13.26 -1.06 -15.60
N GLU A 341 -12.02 -1.52 -15.40
CA GLU A 341 -11.71 -2.94 -15.22
C GLU A 341 -12.46 -3.53 -14.02
N ILE A 342 -12.50 -2.79 -12.89
CA ILE A 342 -13.26 -3.17 -11.70
C ILE A 342 -14.76 -3.28 -11.99
N SER A 343 -15.30 -2.34 -12.80
CA SER A 343 -16.73 -2.33 -13.15
C SER A 343 -17.11 -3.46 -14.12
N SER A 344 -16.23 -3.77 -15.06
CA SER A 344 -16.48 -4.77 -16.12
C SER A 344 -16.08 -6.19 -15.71
N GLY A 345 -15.11 -6.33 -14.81
CA GLY A 345 -14.46 -7.61 -14.51
C GLY A 345 -13.56 -8.11 -15.65
N GLN A 346 -13.26 -7.28 -16.65
CA GLN A 346 -12.50 -7.64 -17.84
C GLN A 346 -11.29 -6.74 -18.03
N PRO A 347 -10.15 -7.25 -18.53
CA PRO A 347 -9.01 -6.41 -18.90
C PRO A 347 -9.41 -5.35 -19.95
N PRO A 348 -8.85 -4.13 -19.87
CA PRO A 348 -9.16 -3.10 -20.87
C PRO A 348 -8.58 -3.47 -22.25
N PHE A 349 -9.30 -3.11 -23.30
CA PHE A 349 -8.86 -3.22 -24.69
C PHE A 349 -8.46 -4.62 -25.15
N ILE A 350 -9.14 -5.67 -24.70
CA ILE A 350 -8.91 -7.07 -25.13
C ILE A 350 -8.81 -7.15 -26.68
N ASN A 351 -7.82 -7.90 -27.19
CA ASN A 351 -7.60 -8.18 -28.62
C ASN A 351 -7.17 -6.98 -29.47
N LYS A 352 -6.55 -5.94 -28.91
CA LYS A 352 -6.00 -4.83 -29.70
C LYS A 352 -4.47 -4.89 -29.75
N HIS A 353 -3.91 -4.70 -30.95
CA HIS A 353 -2.45 -4.62 -31.14
C HIS A 353 -1.90 -3.32 -30.53
N ASP A 354 -0.75 -3.37 -29.91
CA ASP A 354 -0.17 -2.26 -29.13
C ASP A 354 -0.02 -0.97 -29.93
N TYR A 355 0.49 -1.05 -31.18
CA TYR A 355 0.69 0.15 -32.01
C TYR A 355 -0.63 0.85 -32.36
N ASP A 356 -1.62 0.10 -32.84
CA ASP A 356 -2.95 0.63 -33.15
C ASP A 356 -3.66 1.15 -31.92
N LEU A 357 -3.45 0.51 -30.78
CA LEU A 357 -4.03 0.92 -29.51
C LEU A 357 -3.50 2.27 -29.06
N ALA A 358 -2.19 2.50 -29.12
CA ALA A 358 -1.57 3.77 -28.76
C ALA A 358 -2.18 4.95 -29.53
N ILE A 359 -2.29 4.83 -30.86
CA ILE A 359 -2.90 5.86 -31.71
C ILE A 359 -4.38 6.09 -31.33
N LYS A 360 -5.13 5.03 -31.07
CA LYS A 360 -6.55 5.12 -30.72
C LYS A 360 -6.76 5.78 -29.35
N ILE A 361 -5.90 5.48 -28.36
CA ILE A 361 -5.93 6.14 -27.05
C ILE A 361 -5.66 7.64 -27.19
N ILE A 362 -4.64 8.02 -27.97
CA ILE A 362 -4.32 9.42 -28.27
C ILE A 362 -5.52 10.13 -28.92
N ASN A 363 -6.21 9.47 -29.84
CA ASN A 363 -7.40 9.99 -30.53
C ASN A 363 -8.69 9.90 -29.69
N GLY A 364 -8.59 9.66 -28.37
CA GLY A 364 -9.71 9.72 -27.44
C GLY A 364 -10.47 8.40 -27.25
N MET A 365 -9.97 7.26 -27.78
CA MET A 365 -10.58 5.97 -27.49
C MET A 365 -10.55 5.66 -25.99
N ARG A 366 -11.70 5.24 -25.46
CA ARG A 366 -11.87 4.71 -24.11
C ARG A 366 -12.65 3.41 -24.15
N PRO A 367 -12.55 2.55 -23.14
CA PRO A 367 -13.41 1.38 -23.03
C PRO A 367 -14.88 1.77 -22.91
N LYS A 368 -15.79 0.97 -23.47
CA LYS A 368 -17.23 1.22 -23.38
C LYS A 368 -17.73 0.99 -21.97
N ILE A 369 -18.47 1.93 -21.42
CA ILE A 369 -19.08 1.83 -20.10
C ILE A 369 -20.05 0.67 -20.06
N ILE A 370 -20.00 -0.11 -18.99
CA ILE A 370 -20.84 -1.28 -18.80
C ILE A 370 -22.25 -0.85 -18.38
N PRO A 371 -23.32 -1.38 -19.00
CA PRO A 371 -24.68 -1.12 -18.55
C PRO A 371 -24.88 -1.46 -17.06
N GLY A 372 -25.60 -0.60 -16.35
CA GLY A 372 -25.82 -0.77 -14.91
C GLY A 372 -24.71 -0.22 -14.01
N THR A 373 -23.70 0.46 -14.58
CA THR A 373 -22.74 1.24 -13.79
C THR A 373 -23.46 2.41 -13.11
N PRO A 374 -23.36 2.60 -11.77
CA PRO A 374 -23.96 3.73 -11.07
C PRO A 374 -23.48 5.05 -11.64
N LEU A 375 -24.39 6.04 -11.69
CA LEU A 375 -24.12 7.31 -12.36
C LEU A 375 -22.92 8.03 -11.77
N GLU A 376 -22.85 8.15 -10.45
CA GLU A 376 -21.78 8.85 -9.73
C GLU A 376 -20.42 8.17 -9.96
N TYR A 377 -20.38 6.83 -9.99
CA TYR A 377 -19.16 6.07 -10.27
C TYR A 377 -18.72 6.27 -11.73
N LYS A 378 -19.66 6.28 -12.66
CA LYS A 378 -19.42 6.54 -14.09
C LYS A 378 -18.83 7.93 -14.29
N GLU A 379 -19.46 8.96 -13.72
CA GLU A 379 -19.01 10.36 -13.85
C GLU A 379 -17.60 10.54 -13.29
N LEU A 380 -17.32 9.94 -12.12
CA LEU A 380 -15.98 9.97 -11.51
C LEU A 380 -14.95 9.28 -12.41
N MET A 381 -15.28 8.11 -12.97
CA MET A 381 -14.43 7.37 -13.89
C MET A 381 -14.15 8.17 -15.17
N GLU A 382 -15.18 8.78 -15.78
CA GLU A 382 -15.05 9.62 -16.98
C GLU A 382 -14.17 10.85 -16.71
N GLN A 383 -14.29 11.46 -15.55
CA GLN A 383 -13.41 12.55 -15.10
C GLN A 383 -11.95 12.10 -14.97
N CYS A 384 -11.70 10.90 -14.44
CA CYS A 384 -10.33 10.39 -14.27
C CYS A 384 -9.62 10.16 -15.61
N TRP A 385 -10.30 9.67 -16.63
CA TRP A 385 -9.68 9.36 -17.93
C TRP A 385 -9.90 10.42 -19.01
N ASP A 386 -10.23 11.67 -18.63
CA ASP A 386 -10.33 12.77 -19.61
C ASP A 386 -9.06 12.87 -20.48
N ALA A 387 -9.21 13.16 -21.75
CA ALA A 387 -8.07 13.30 -22.66
C ALA A 387 -7.17 14.49 -22.28
N ASP A 388 -7.78 15.54 -21.74
CA ASP A 388 -7.08 16.72 -21.22
C ASP A 388 -6.69 16.49 -19.75
N ALA A 389 -5.40 16.32 -19.50
CA ALA A 389 -4.85 16.09 -18.15
C ALA A 389 -5.22 17.20 -17.15
N THR A 390 -5.46 18.44 -17.62
CA THR A 390 -5.81 19.58 -16.74
C THR A 390 -7.25 19.52 -16.23
N LYS A 391 -8.11 18.72 -16.86
CA LYS A 391 -9.50 18.50 -16.43
C LYS A 391 -9.64 17.38 -15.40
N ARG A 392 -8.60 16.58 -15.20
CA ARG A 392 -8.58 15.53 -14.17
C ARG A 392 -8.40 16.16 -12.80
N SER A 393 -9.27 15.85 -11.85
CA SER A 393 -9.12 16.29 -10.46
C SER A 393 -7.87 15.68 -9.83
N ASN A 394 -7.32 16.34 -8.81
CA ASN A 394 -6.26 15.74 -8.01
C ASN A 394 -6.78 14.56 -7.18
N ILE A 395 -5.85 13.72 -6.71
CA ILE A 395 -6.20 12.48 -6.01
C ILE A 395 -6.97 12.73 -4.71
N SER A 396 -6.67 13.80 -3.97
CA SER A 396 -7.34 14.11 -2.70
C SER A 396 -8.83 14.42 -2.93
N ALA A 397 -9.18 15.19 -3.96
CA ALA A 397 -10.56 15.47 -4.32
C ALA A 397 -11.31 14.21 -4.81
N LEU A 398 -10.62 13.31 -5.52
CA LEU A 398 -11.18 12.03 -5.96
C LEU A 398 -11.42 11.08 -4.79
N SER A 399 -10.49 11.02 -3.83
CA SER A 399 -10.62 10.20 -2.61
C SER A 399 -11.82 10.63 -1.76
N VAL A 400 -12.08 11.92 -1.64
CA VAL A 400 -13.28 12.41 -0.94
C VAL A 400 -14.55 11.95 -1.67
N LYS A 401 -14.62 12.12 -2.99
CA LYS A 401 -15.81 11.74 -3.78
C LYS A 401 -16.08 10.23 -3.72
N ILE A 402 -15.05 9.38 -3.89
CA ILE A 402 -15.26 7.92 -3.85
C ILE A 402 -15.69 7.45 -2.45
N ALA A 403 -15.16 8.07 -1.39
CA ALA A 403 -15.57 7.79 -0.02
C ALA A 403 -17.03 8.20 0.24
N GLU A 404 -17.52 9.31 -0.35
CA GLU A 404 -18.93 9.71 -0.29
C GLU A 404 -19.81 8.70 -1.03
N ILE A 405 -19.43 8.27 -2.22
CA ILE A 405 -20.12 7.21 -2.97
C ILE A 405 -20.13 5.93 -2.13
N TYR A 406 -19.01 5.52 -1.53
CA TYR A 406 -18.94 4.31 -0.70
C TYR A 406 -19.89 4.37 0.49
N ARG A 407 -19.97 5.51 1.19
CA ARG A 407 -20.90 5.72 2.31
C ARG A 407 -22.37 5.54 1.92
N SER A 408 -22.77 5.92 0.71
CA SER A 408 -24.15 5.74 0.25
C SER A 408 -24.54 4.26 0.04
N TYR A 409 -23.56 3.36 -0.01
CA TYR A 409 -23.76 1.90 -0.10
C TYR A 409 -23.58 1.16 1.24
N CYS A 410 -23.21 1.85 2.32
CA CYS A 410 -23.04 1.27 3.66
C CYS A 410 -24.29 1.34 4.50
#